data_70d86f79fa8d608653b8c14520e1c534
#
_entry.id   70d86f79fa8d608653b8c14520e1c534
#
_cell.length_a   1.000
_cell.length_b   1.000
_cell.length_c   1.000
_cell.angle_alpha   90.00
_cell.angle_beta   90.00
_cell.angle_gamma   90.00
#
_symmetry.space_group_name_H-M   'P 1'
#
loop_
_entity.id
_entity.type
_entity.pdbx_description
1 polymer ?
#
loop_
_entity_poly.entity_id
_entity_poly.type
_entity_poly.pdbx_seq_one_letter_code
_entity_poly.pdbx_strand_id
1 'polypeptide(L)'
;DLLARKPDGTLWFYPGDGKGAYGVPRKIGLGGWEVFNALVSVRDFTGDGKSDLIARKPDGTLWIYPGTGRVDAGDPGYTAPKKIGTAGWNAFTALTGTGDLNGDGRNDLLARKSDGSLWLYRGTGTVSGTNEGYTSAVKIGDYGWEVFDQLFGAGDFNADGRNDVIARKSDGTLWMYP
;
A
#
# COMPACT_ATOMS: atom_id res chain seq x y z
N ASP A 1 -5.07 1.34 -13.15
CA ASP A 1 -4.98 -0.12 -12.94
C ASP A 1 -5.58 -0.50 -11.59
N LEU A 2 -6.09 -1.73 -11.47
CA LEU A 2 -6.64 -2.28 -10.24
C LEU A 2 -6.07 -3.68 -9.99
N LEU A 3 -5.71 -3.96 -8.72
CA LEU A 3 -5.39 -5.30 -8.26
C LEU A 3 -6.55 -5.84 -7.43
N ALA A 4 -6.97 -7.08 -7.68
CA ALA A 4 -8.04 -7.74 -6.94
C ALA A 4 -7.63 -9.15 -6.56
N ARG A 5 -7.79 -9.49 -5.29
CA ARG A 5 -7.63 -10.86 -4.80
C ARG A 5 -9.00 -11.54 -4.71
N LYS A 6 -9.09 -12.74 -5.28
CA LYS A 6 -10.29 -13.59 -5.15
C LYS A 6 -10.21 -14.47 -3.89
N PRO A 7 -11.37 -14.99 -3.41
CA PRO A 7 -11.40 -15.91 -2.26
C PRO A 7 -10.60 -17.21 -2.48
N ASP A 8 -10.40 -17.63 -3.72
CA ASP A 8 -9.60 -18.80 -4.08
C ASP A 8 -8.08 -18.55 -4.00
N GLY A 9 -7.66 -17.40 -3.50
CA GLY A 9 -6.27 -17.01 -3.36
C GLY A 9 -5.59 -16.55 -4.65
N THR A 10 -6.33 -16.42 -5.75
CA THR A 10 -5.75 -15.88 -6.99
C THR A 10 -5.70 -14.36 -6.96
N LEU A 11 -4.64 -13.78 -7.55
CA LEU A 11 -4.47 -12.34 -7.72
C LEU A 11 -4.69 -11.96 -9.19
N TRP A 12 -5.47 -10.91 -9.42
CA TRP A 12 -5.87 -10.46 -10.73
C TRP A 12 -5.51 -8.98 -10.94
N PHE A 13 -5.02 -8.69 -12.12
CA PHE A 13 -4.71 -7.34 -12.60
C PHE A 13 -5.77 -6.91 -13.62
N TYR A 14 -6.32 -5.74 -13.43
CA TYR A 14 -7.27 -5.08 -14.32
C TYR A 14 -6.58 -3.84 -14.87
N PRO A 15 -6.07 -3.88 -16.12
CA PRO A 15 -5.41 -2.72 -16.70
C PRO A 15 -6.44 -1.62 -16.95
N GLY A 16 -6.18 -0.42 -16.44
CA GLY A 16 -6.98 0.76 -16.73
C GLY A 16 -6.74 1.25 -18.16
N ASP A 17 -7.78 1.71 -18.83
CA ASP A 17 -7.70 2.24 -20.19
C ASP A 17 -7.45 3.76 -20.24
N GLY A 18 -7.30 4.40 -19.07
CA GLY A 18 -7.15 5.86 -18.94
C GLY A 18 -8.42 6.66 -19.28
N LYS A 19 -9.56 5.99 -19.50
CA LYS A 19 -10.85 6.60 -19.86
C LYS A 19 -11.99 6.20 -18.92
N GLY A 20 -11.65 5.57 -17.78
CA GLY A 20 -12.60 5.16 -16.74
C GLY A 20 -13.12 3.72 -16.89
N ALA A 21 -12.53 2.93 -17.80
CA ALA A 21 -12.83 1.50 -17.94
C ALA A 21 -11.56 0.63 -17.76
N TYR A 22 -11.75 -0.68 -17.82
CA TYR A 22 -10.67 -1.64 -17.70
C TYR A 22 -10.55 -2.47 -18.96
N GLY A 23 -9.33 -2.81 -19.33
CA GLY A 23 -9.03 -3.81 -20.36
C GLY A 23 -9.28 -5.24 -19.86
N VAL A 24 -8.84 -6.22 -20.64
CA VAL A 24 -9.03 -7.63 -20.32
C VAL A 24 -8.26 -7.99 -19.03
N PRO A 25 -8.95 -8.51 -17.98
CA PRO A 25 -8.29 -8.88 -16.73
C PRO A 25 -7.27 -10.02 -16.94
N ARG A 26 -6.16 -9.95 -16.23
CA ARG A 26 -5.11 -10.97 -16.26
C ARG A 26 -4.90 -11.57 -14.88
N LYS A 27 -4.82 -12.88 -14.80
CA LYS A 27 -4.42 -13.58 -13.58
C LYS A 27 -2.91 -13.47 -13.44
N ILE A 28 -2.44 -12.82 -12.37
CA ILE A 28 -1.02 -12.58 -12.09
C ILE A 28 -0.51 -13.39 -10.89
N GLY A 29 -1.40 -13.86 -10.02
CA GLY A 29 -1.10 -14.81 -8.95
C GLY A 29 -1.95 -16.07 -9.12
N LEU A 30 -1.29 -17.22 -9.21
CA LEU A 30 -1.99 -18.51 -9.46
C LEU A 30 -2.71 -19.05 -8.23
N GLY A 31 -2.33 -18.59 -7.01
CA GLY A 31 -2.89 -18.98 -5.72
C GLY A 31 -1.94 -18.56 -4.59
N GLY A 32 -2.35 -18.79 -3.33
CA GLY A 32 -1.51 -18.50 -2.16
C GLY A 32 -1.61 -17.04 -1.64
N TRP A 33 -2.35 -16.18 -2.33
CA TRP A 33 -2.51 -14.77 -1.89
C TRP A 33 -3.51 -14.63 -0.73
N GLU A 34 -4.31 -15.65 -0.44
CA GLU A 34 -5.22 -15.72 0.71
C GLU A 34 -4.49 -15.72 2.06
N VAL A 35 -3.21 -16.09 2.07
CA VAL A 35 -2.37 -16.07 3.29
C VAL A 35 -2.09 -14.65 3.80
N PHE A 36 -2.29 -13.64 2.97
CA PHE A 36 -2.10 -12.24 3.36
C PHE A 36 -3.41 -11.63 3.85
N ASN A 37 -3.38 -10.95 4.99
CA ASN A 37 -4.54 -10.22 5.53
C ASN A 37 -4.60 -8.76 5.10
N ALA A 38 -3.54 -8.22 4.48
CA ALA A 38 -3.54 -6.91 3.84
C ALA A 38 -2.71 -6.93 2.56
N LEU A 39 -3.20 -6.22 1.54
CA LEU A 39 -2.49 -5.91 0.30
C LEU A 39 -2.56 -4.39 0.11
N VAL A 40 -1.42 -3.75 -0.11
CA VAL A 40 -1.29 -2.29 -0.14
C VAL A 40 -0.47 -1.87 -1.35
N SER A 41 -1.07 -1.11 -2.25
CA SER A 41 -0.34 -0.45 -3.33
C SER A 41 0.44 0.74 -2.75
N VAL A 42 1.75 0.80 -3.00
CA VAL A 42 2.65 1.80 -2.41
C VAL A 42 3.37 2.65 -3.47
N ARG A 43 2.88 2.63 -4.72
CA ARG A 43 3.59 3.25 -5.84
C ARG A 43 5.04 2.74 -5.92
N ASP A 44 5.95 3.53 -6.44
CA ASP A 44 7.39 3.21 -6.46
C ASP A 44 7.98 3.39 -5.05
N PHE A 45 7.98 2.33 -4.28
CA PHE A 45 8.54 2.30 -2.92
C PHE A 45 10.01 1.85 -2.93
N THR A 46 10.41 1.14 -3.97
CA THR A 46 11.78 0.64 -4.15
C THR A 46 12.71 1.62 -4.85
N GLY A 47 12.17 2.68 -5.48
CA GLY A 47 12.92 3.71 -6.19
C GLY A 47 13.40 3.29 -7.57
N ASP A 48 12.75 2.27 -8.18
CA ASP A 48 13.11 1.78 -9.53
C ASP A 48 12.22 2.33 -10.66
N GLY A 49 11.31 3.25 -10.31
CA GLY A 49 10.37 3.88 -11.24
C GLY A 49 9.10 3.07 -11.50
N LYS A 50 8.85 1.98 -10.78
CA LYS A 50 7.72 1.09 -10.97
C LYS A 50 6.88 0.97 -9.70
N SER A 51 5.58 0.72 -9.86
CA SER A 51 4.68 0.57 -8.70
C SER A 51 4.85 -0.79 -8.04
N ASP A 52 4.94 -0.79 -6.72
CA ASP A 52 5.17 -1.96 -5.87
C ASP A 52 3.92 -2.33 -5.07
N LEU A 53 3.90 -3.57 -4.57
CA LEU A 53 2.84 -4.10 -3.72
C LEU A 53 3.42 -4.55 -2.38
N ILE A 54 2.89 -4.03 -1.29
CA ILE A 54 3.17 -4.54 0.06
C ILE A 54 2.07 -5.50 0.48
N ALA A 55 2.47 -6.62 1.11
CA ALA A 55 1.59 -7.67 1.60
C ALA A 55 1.93 -8.02 3.06
N ARG A 56 0.91 -8.08 3.92
CA ARG A 56 1.07 -8.45 5.33
C ARG A 56 0.46 -9.82 5.61
N LYS A 57 1.20 -10.66 6.32
CA LYS A 57 0.69 -11.93 6.87
C LYS A 57 0.08 -11.75 8.26
N PRO A 58 -0.83 -12.66 8.69
CA PRO A 58 -1.39 -12.66 10.05
C PRO A 58 -0.34 -12.79 11.17
N ASP A 59 0.82 -13.39 10.89
CA ASP A 59 1.95 -13.49 11.83
C ASP A 59 2.67 -12.16 12.09
N GLY A 60 2.23 -11.10 11.41
CA GLY A 60 2.79 -9.76 11.54
C GLY A 60 4.05 -9.54 10.68
N THR A 61 4.39 -10.45 9.78
CA THR A 61 5.44 -10.19 8.80
C THR A 61 4.94 -9.34 7.65
N LEU A 62 5.82 -8.46 7.14
CA LEU A 62 5.53 -7.58 6.00
C LEU A 62 6.45 -7.93 4.85
N TRP A 63 5.90 -8.00 3.65
CA TRP A 63 6.59 -8.38 2.43
C TRP A 63 6.35 -7.36 1.34
N ILE A 64 7.38 -7.04 0.55
CA ILE A 64 7.24 -6.24 -0.66
C ILE A 64 7.42 -7.12 -1.89
N TYR A 65 6.58 -6.90 -2.89
CA TYR A 65 6.65 -7.45 -4.23
C TYR A 65 7.02 -6.31 -5.17
N PRO A 66 8.31 -6.18 -5.54
CA PRO A 66 8.75 -5.12 -6.46
C PRO A 66 8.11 -5.30 -7.82
N GLY A 67 7.54 -4.22 -8.35
CA GLY A 67 6.89 -4.23 -9.65
C GLY A 67 7.88 -4.36 -10.81
N THR A 68 7.41 -4.93 -11.95
CA THR A 68 8.20 -4.98 -13.19
C THR A 68 7.81 -3.87 -14.18
N GLY A 69 6.73 -3.14 -13.87
CA GLY A 69 6.18 -2.09 -14.73
C GLY A 69 5.37 -2.62 -15.93
N ARG A 70 5.17 -3.93 -16.02
CA ARG A 70 4.38 -4.56 -17.09
C ARG A 70 3.73 -5.85 -16.60
N VAL A 71 2.63 -6.24 -17.26
CA VAL A 71 1.96 -7.52 -17.04
C VAL A 71 1.70 -8.14 -18.40
N ASP A 72 2.38 -9.25 -18.70
CA ASP A 72 2.22 -9.98 -19.99
C ASP A 72 2.34 -11.50 -19.80
N ALA A 73 2.38 -12.26 -20.91
CA ALA A 73 2.46 -13.72 -20.89
C ALA A 73 3.85 -14.20 -20.46
N GLY A 74 4.18 -14.22 -19.23
CA GLY A 74 5.47 -14.61 -18.65
C GLY A 74 5.99 -13.63 -17.62
N ASP A 75 5.32 -12.47 -17.50
CA ASP A 75 5.60 -11.48 -16.46
C ASP A 75 4.34 -11.23 -15.64
N PRO A 76 4.28 -11.66 -14.36
CA PRO A 76 3.12 -11.44 -13.50
C PRO A 76 2.99 -10.00 -13.02
N GLY A 77 3.90 -9.08 -13.40
CA GLY A 77 3.91 -7.70 -12.96
C GLY A 77 4.71 -7.45 -11.68
N TYR A 78 5.31 -8.48 -11.10
CA TYR A 78 6.16 -8.36 -9.90
C TYR A 78 7.29 -9.40 -9.91
N THR A 79 8.37 -9.08 -9.20
CA THR A 79 9.51 -9.97 -8.99
C THR A 79 9.36 -10.76 -7.68
N ALA A 80 10.37 -11.58 -7.35
CA ALA A 80 10.40 -12.33 -6.09
C ALA A 80 10.26 -11.39 -4.89
N PRO A 81 9.37 -11.74 -3.92
CA PRO A 81 9.13 -10.88 -2.76
C PRO A 81 10.34 -10.81 -1.83
N LYS A 82 10.46 -9.67 -1.16
CA LYS A 82 11.43 -9.46 -0.08
C LYS A 82 10.68 -9.22 1.23
N LYS A 83 11.16 -9.81 2.32
CA LYS A 83 10.64 -9.51 3.65
C LYS A 83 11.20 -8.17 4.10
N ILE A 84 10.31 -7.21 4.40
CA ILE A 84 10.63 -5.86 4.86
C ILE A 84 10.16 -5.59 6.29
N GLY A 85 9.48 -6.54 6.92
CA GLY A 85 9.10 -6.49 8.34
C GLY A 85 9.11 -7.89 8.91
N THR A 86 9.85 -8.09 10.00
CA THR A 86 10.04 -9.42 10.61
C THR A 86 8.91 -9.81 11.55
N ALA A 87 8.25 -8.84 12.21
CA ALA A 87 7.13 -9.05 13.13
C ALA A 87 6.45 -7.73 13.49
N GLY A 88 5.30 -7.81 14.18
CA GLY A 88 4.65 -6.66 14.82
C GLY A 88 3.70 -5.86 13.92
N TRP A 89 3.68 -6.09 12.61
CA TRP A 89 2.79 -5.35 11.70
C TRP A 89 1.30 -5.72 11.88
N ASN A 90 0.99 -6.83 12.56
CA ASN A 90 -0.37 -7.20 12.95
C ASN A 90 -0.97 -6.31 14.06
N ALA A 91 -0.15 -5.47 14.72
CA ALA A 91 -0.63 -4.43 15.64
C ALA A 91 -1.38 -3.29 14.93
N PHE A 92 -1.21 -3.17 13.61
CA PHE A 92 -1.88 -2.13 12.82
C PHE A 92 -3.20 -2.65 12.24
N THR A 93 -4.28 -1.90 12.46
CA THR A 93 -5.63 -2.19 11.95
C THR A 93 -5.83 -1.70 10.53
N ALA A 94 -5.04 -0.72 10.08
CA ALA A 94 -5.01 -0.25 8.70
C ALA A 94 -3.58 0.03 8.24
N LEU A 95 -3.33 -0.24 6.95
CA LEU A 95 -2.10 0.10 6.23
C LEU A 95 -2.51 0.71 4.89
N THR A 96 -1.89 1.81 4.50
CA THR A 96 -2.12 2.43 3.18
C THR A 96 -0.86 3.12 2.65
N GLY A 97 -0.62 3.01 1.34
CA GLY A 97 0.38 3.81 0.65
C GLY A 97 -0.18 5.20 0.39
N THR A 98 0.54 6.23 0.79
CA THR A 98 0.09 7.62 0.67
C THR A 98 0.76 8.37 -0.48
N GLY A 99 1.75 7.76 -1.14
CA GLY A 99 2.70 8.53 -1.92
C GLY A 99 3.66 9.26 -0.99
N ASP A 100 4.29 10.31 -1.48
CA ASP A 100 5.18 11.18 -0.69
C ASP A 100 4.32 12.09 0.20
N LEU A 101 4.09 11.68 1.45
CA LEU A 101 3.28 12.45 2.40
C LEU A 101 4.10 13.50 3.14
N ASN A 102 5.41 13.32 3.21
CA ASN A 102 6.30 14.21 3.98
C ASN A 102 7.06 15.22 3.11
N GLY A 103 6.95 15.14 1.77
CA GLY A 103 7.57 16.06 0.82
C GLY A 103 9.06 15.78 0.54
N ASP A 104 9.56 14.55 0.82
CA ASP A 104 10.97 14.19 0.61
C ASP A 104 11.25 13.55 -0.77
N GLY A 105 10.23 13.41 -1.60
CA GLY A 105 10.31 12.82 -2.93
C GLY A 105 10.21 11.29 -2.96
N ARG A 106 9.87 10.65 -1.84
CA ARG A 106 9.77 9.19 -1.72
C ARG A 106 8.38 8.78 -1.25
N ASN A 107 7.95 7.57 -1.66
CA ASN A 107 6.62 7.09 -1.27
C ASN A 107 6.64 6.51 0.13
N ASP A 108 5.62 6.86 0.93
CA ASP A 108 5.49 6.52 2.33
C ASP A 108 4.42 5.47 2.59
N LEU A 109 4.49 4.84 3.77
CA LEU A 109 3.48 3.92 4.28
C LEU A 109 2.86 4.50 5.55
N LEU A 110 1.53 4.63 5.55
CA LEU A 110 0.76 5.06 6.70
C LEU A 110 0.14 3.86 7.40
N ALA A 111 0.22 3.83 8.73
CA ALA A 111 -0.26 2.74 9.55
C ALA A 111 -1.07 3.25 10.74
N ARG A 112 -2.24 2.65 11.00
CA ARG A 112 -3.09 2.97 12.15
C ARG A 112 -3.12 1.79 13.13
N LYS A 113 -2.92 2.06 14.42
CA LYS A 113 -3.12 1.09 15.50
C LYS A 113 -4.56 1.04 16.00
N SER A 114 -4.90 0.01 16.76
CA SER A 114 -6.22 -0.15 17.39
C SER A 114 -6.54 0.90 18.44
N ASP A 115 -5.52 1.55 19.03
CA ASP A 115 -5.67 2.68 19.96
C ASP A 115 -5.99 4.01 19.26
N GLY A 116 -6.17 3.98 17.94
CA GLY A 116 -6.44 5.17 17.12
C GLY A 116 -5.22 6.00 16.81
N SER A 117 -4.03 5.60 17.21
CA SER A 117 -2.80 6.31 16.84
C SER A 117 -2.41 6.07 15.38
N LEU A 118 -1.93 7.12 14.72
CA LEU A 118 -1.52 7.11 13.32
C LEU A 118 -0.01 7.29 13.21
N TRP A 119 0.62 6.45 12.41
CA TRP A 119 2.07 6.34 12.28
C TRP A 119 2.52 6.42 10.83
N LEU A 120 3.48 7.26 10.54
CA LEU A 120 4.11 7.40 9.24
C LEU A 120 5.44 6.66 9.21
N TYR A 121 5.59 5.73 8.29
CA TYR A 121 6.84 5.08 7.91
C TYR A 121 7.35 5.74 6.63
N ARG A 122 8.35 6.60 6.77
CA ARG A 122 8.91 7.34 5.63
C ARG A 122 9.69 6.39 4.75
N GLY A 123 9.39 6.40 3.46
CA GLY A 123 10.10 5.60 2.49
C GLY A 123 11.56 6.02 2.33
N THR A 124 12.43 5.06 2.06
CA THR A 124 13.85 5.34 1.75
C THR A 124 14.13 5.38 0.26
N GLY A 125 13.14 4.98 -0.57
CA GLY A 125 13.31 4.81 -2.01
C GLY A 125 14.23 3.66 -2.39
N THR A 126 14.57 2.76 -1.48
CA THR A 126 15.39 1.57 -1.77
C THR A 126 15.05 0.43 -0.82
N VAL A 127 15.04 -0.80 -1.34
CA VAL A 127 14.88 -2.02 -0.54
C VAL A 127 16.03 -2.97 -0.87
N SER A 128 17.09 -3.01 -0.04
CA SER A 128 18.28 -3.82 -0.31
C SER A 128 19.05 -4.15 0.96
N GLY A 129 19.58 -5.37 1.05
CA GLY A 129 20.37 -5.80 2.22
C GLY A 129 19.56 -5.69 3.51
N THR A 130 20.02 -4.86 4.44
CA THR A 130 19.35 -4.55 5.71
C THR A 130 18.38 -3.37 5.62
N ASN A 131 18.29 -2.70 4.47
CA ASN A 131 17.32 -1.61 4.25
C ASN A 131 15.94 -2.18 3.92
N GLU A 132 15.01 -2.04 4.85
CA GLU A 132 13.63 -2.52 4.74
C GLU A 132 12.74 -1.63 3.85
N GLY A 133 13.27 -0.52 3.33
CA GLY A 133 12.55 0.43 2.48
C GLY A 133 11.87 1.56 3.24
N TYR A 134 11.97 1.61 4.57
CA TYR A 134 11.41 2.66 5.41
C TYR A 134 12.32 2.96 6.61
N THR A 135 12.15 4.14 7.18
CA THR A 135 12.81 4.56 8.42
C THR A 135 11.95 4.23 9.65
N SER A 136 12.47 4.50 10.85
CA SER A 136 11.68 4.42 12.07
C SER A 136 10.40 5.23 11.97
N ALA A 137 9.29 4.67 12.47
CA ALA A 137 7.98 5.30 12.41
C ALA A 137 7.93 6.61 13.21
N VAL A 138 7.22 7.58 12.67
CA VAL A 138 6.87 8.83 13.34
C VAL A 138 5.39 8.82 13.64
N LYS A 139 5.00 9.06 14.90
CA LYS A 139 3.61 9.24 15.24
C LYS A 139 3.14 10.60 14.72
N ILE A 140 2.10 10.61 13.88
CA ILE A 140 1.51 11.82 13.29
C ILE A 140 0.07 12.07 13.75
N GLY A 141 -0.55 11.10 14.45
CA GLY A 141 -1.85 11.23 15.10
C GLY A 141 -1.87 10.50 16.43
N ASP A 142 -2.31 11.16 17.50
CA ASP A 142 -2.26 10.59 18.84
C ASP A 142 -3.38 9.58 19.11
N TYR A 143 -4.61 9.90 18.72
CA TYR A 143 -5.83 9.07 18.89
C TYR A 143 -6.94 9.59 17.99
N GLY A 144 -8.08 8.89 17.97
CA GLY A 144 -9.28 9.31 17.24
C GLY A 144 -9.35 8.79 15.80
N TRP A 145 -8.29 8.18 15.27
CA TRP A 145 -8.32 7.62 13.92
C TRP A 145 -9.03 6.26 13.83
N GLU A 146 -9.34 5.62 14.97
CA GLU A 146 -10.13 4.38 15.02
C GLU A 146 -11.59 4.57 14.59
N VAL A 147 -12.11 5.80 14.59
CA VAL A 147 -13.47 6.12 14.12
C VAL A 147 -13.63 5.95 12.60
N PHE A 148 -12.51 5.89 11.86
CA PHE A 148 -12.53 5.67 10.44
C PHE A 148 -12.41 4.18 10.12
N ASP A 149 -13.31 3.64 9.33
CA ASP A 149 -13.26 2.25 8.86
C ASP A 149 -12.34 2.06 7.67
N GLN A 150 -12.05 3.12 6.91
CA GLN A 150 -11.09 3.12 5.80
C GLN A 150 -10.19 4.35 5.81
N LEU A 151 -8.94 4.12 5.43
CA LEU A 151 -7.94 5.14 5.13
C LEU A 151 -7.31 4.82 3.78
N PHE A 152 -7.14 5.82 2.93
CA PHE A 152 -6.44 5.67 1.65
C PHE A 152 -5.71 6.95 1.25
N GLY A 153 -4.56 6.80 0.60
CA GLY A 153 -3.83 7.90 0.00
C GLY A 153 -4.49 8.28 -1.33
N ALA A 154 -4.93 9.52 -1.44
CA ALA A 154 -5.65 10.03 -2.59
C ALA A 154 -4.73 10.68 -3.65
N GLY A 155 -3.44 10.80 -3.35
CA GLY A 155 -2.56 11.71 -4.08
C GLY A 155 -2.88 13.16 -3.71
N ASP A 156 -2.45 14.09 -4.54
CA ASP A 156 -2.82 15.51 -4.42
C ASP A 156 -4.27 15.70 -4.88
N PHE A 157 -5.20 15.56 -3.94
CA PHE A 157 -6.63 15.58 -4.22
C PHE A 157 -7.20 17.01 -4.30
N ASN A 158 -6.57 17.94 -3.59
CA ASN A 158 -6.99 19.35 -3.54
C ASN A 158 -6.17 20.26 -4.47
N ALA A 159 -5.15 19.72 -5.17
CA ALA A 159 -4.25 20.42 -6.06
C ALA A 159 -3.38 21.48 -5.37
N ASP A 160 -2.95 21.22 -4.12
CA ASP A 160 -2.03 22.09 -3.38
C ASP A 160 -0.55 21.68 -3.54
N GLY A 161 -0.27 20.61 -4.29
CA GLY A 161 1.07 20.08 -4.54
C GLY A 161 1.54 19.05 -3.51
N ARG A 162 0.67 18.63 -2.59
CA ARG A 162 0.97 17.62 -1.55
C ARG A 162 0.05 16.42 -1.69
N ASN A 163 0.45 15.30 -1.11
CA ASN A 163 -0.42 14.13 -1.10
C ASN A 163 -1.33 14.15 0.13
N ASP A 164 -2.60 13.86 -0.12
CA ASP A 164 -3.67 13.89 0.88
C ASP A 164 -4.04 12.49 1.36
N VAL A 165 -4.64 12.43 2.54
CA VAL A 165 -5.26 11.23 3.09
C VAL A 165 -6.78 11.42 3.11
N ILE A 166 -7.50 10.46 2.53
CA ILE A 166 -8.96 10.39 2.65
C ILE A 166 -9.32 9.33 3.68
N ALA A 167 -10.23 9.66 4.58
CA ALA A 167 -10.71 8.79 5.64
C ALA A 167 -12.24 8.68 5.57
N ARG A 168 -12.77 7.45 5.69
CA ARG A 168 -14.21 7.21 5.73
C ARG A 168 -14.63 6.73 7.12
N LYS A 169 -15.69 7.32 7.66
CA LYS A 169 -16.40 6.83 8.86
C LYS A 169 -17.45 5.79 8.50
N SER A 170 -17.85 4.99 9.48
CA SER A 170 -18.89 3.96 9.32
C SER A 170 -20.28 4.53 8.98
N ASP A 171 -20.53 5.81 9.24
CA ASP A 171 -21.75 6.53 8.84
C ASP A 171 -21.75 6.94 7.36
N GLY A 172 -20.67 6.62 6.62
CA GLY A 172 -20.50 6.92 5.20
C GLY A 172 -19.89 8.29 4.92
N THR A 173 -19.60 9.11 5.91
CA THR A 173 -18.97 10.41 5.70
C THR A 173 -17.50 10.26 5.32
N LEU A 174 -17.05 11.11 4.40
CA LEU A 174 -15.65 11.21 3.97
C LEU A 174 -15.02 12.46 4.54
N TRP A 175 -13.79 12.31 4.98
CA TRP A 175 -12.94 13.37 5.51
C TRP A 175 -11.62 13.41 4.73
N MET A 176 -11.21 14.61 4.35
CA MET A 176 -9.92 14.85 3.71
C MET A 176 -8.96 15.50 4.69
N TYR A 177 -7.74 15.01 4.71
CA TYR A 177 -6.60 15.53 5.48
C TYR A 177 -5.53 15.93 4.47
N PRO A 178 -5.37 17.24 4.21
CA PRO A 178 -4.40 17.77 3.28
C PRO A 178 -2.97 17.70 3.81
#